data_1d5dd83b1da869c34c5c3b6591a19f61
#
_entry.id   1d5dd83b1da869c34c5c3b6591a19f61
#
_cell.length_a   1.000
_cell.length_b   1.000
_cell.length_c   1.000
_cell.angle_alpha   90.00
_cell.angle_beta   90.00
_cell.angle_gamma   90.00
#
_symmetry.space_group_name_H-M   'P 1'
#
loop_
_entity.id
_entity.type
_entity.pdbx_description
1 polymer ?
#
loop_
_entity_poly.entity_id
_entity_poly.type
_entity_poly.pdbx_seq_one_letter_code
_entity_poly.pdbx_strand_id
1 'polypeptide(L)'
;MLPEFKIQVLDERGGSGWLRHILIRRGFATGEVMVVLVAVSPIFKLQKPFLKKLLEKHPEITTVVLNINDRFGPVILGVREKVIYGSGYIEDVLCGKRFRISSRSFYQINPVQTEKLYSAAIDLAGLTGNETVLDAYCGIGTIGLSASDKAKQVIGVEINRDAVNDAIANARLNGVKNCWFTVGDAGKYMEQMAADKVKPDIVFMDPPRAGSDERFLSSLLKCTPKRIVYISCNIDTQRRDLDVLLSGGYKLRRIQPVDMFPYTEHIECVVMLSLL
;
A
#
# COMPACT_ATOMS: atom_id res chain seq x y z
N MET A 1 -7.98 25.97 -17.76
CA MET A 1 -6.95 25.24 -18.54
C MET A 1 -7.53 24.23 -19.52
N LEU A 2 -8.39 23.27 -19.14
CA LEU A 2 -8.81 22.20 -20.08
C LEU A 2 -9.36 22.71 -21.43
N PRO A 3 -10.33 23.67 -21.47
CA PRO A 3 -10.86 24.19 -22.73
C PRO A 3 -9.81 24.89 -23.60
N GLU A 4 -8.89 25.63 -22.98
CA GLU A 4 -7.82 26.35 -23.66
C GLU A 4 -6.88 25.42 -24.45
N PHE A 5 -6.63 24.23 -23.91
CA PHE A 5 -5.81 23.19 -24.55
C PHE A 5 -6.64 22.17 -25.34
N LYS A 6 -7.92 22.47 -25.57
CA LYS A 6 -8.87 21.60 -26.29
C LYS A 6 -8.96 20.20 -25.71
N ILE A 7 -8.79 20.09 -24.36
CA ILE A 7 -8.93 18.83 -23.63
C ILE A 7 -10.41 18.65 -23.35
N GLN A 8 -11.00 17.66 -23.98
CA GLN A 8 -12.39 17.26 -23.74
C GLN A 8 -12.44 16.23 -22.61
N VAL A 9 -13.31 16.47 -21.64
CA VAL A 9 -13.63 15.50 -20.59
C VAL A 9 -14.43 14.36 -21.22
N LEU A 10 -14.15 13.13 -20.83
CA LEU A 10 -14.85 11.95 -21.31
C LEU A 10 -16.31 11.99 -20.87
N ASP A 11 -17.22 11.93 -21.82
CA ASP A 11 -18.60 11.56 -21.57
C ASP A 11 -18.74 10.05 -21.57
N GLU A 12 -18.90 9.46 -20.40
CA GLU A 12 -18.99 7.99 -20.26
C GLU A 12 -20.23 7.40 -20.93
N ARG A 13 -21.30 8.20 -21.16
CA ARG A 13 -22.53 7.76 -21.85
C ARG A 13 -22.38 7.81 -23.36
N GLY A 14 -21.79 8.89 -23.85
CA GLY A 14 -21.60 9.12 -25.30
C GLY A 14 -20.30 8.56 -25.88
N GLY A 15 -19.36 8.13 -25.03
CA GLY A 15 -18.07 7.57 -25.45
C GLY A 15 -17.12 8.59 -26.09
N SER A 16 -17.42 9.90 -25.99
CA SER A 16 -16.61 10.99 -26.59
C SER A 16 -15.80 11.71 -25.51
N GLY A 17 -14.60 12.17 -25.89
CA GLY A 17 -13.69 12.87 -24.97
C GLY A 17 -12.37 12.13 -24.78
N TRP A 18 -11.43 12.80 -24.13
CA TRP A 18 -10.07 12.28 -23.94
C TRP A 18 -9.70 12.10 -22.45
N LEU A 19 -9.97 13.11 -21.62
CA LEU A 19 -9.61 13.10 -20.21
C LEU A 19 -10.71 12.43 -19.39
N ARG A 20 -10.37 11.38 -18.68
CA ARG A 20 -11.30 10.61 -17.86
C ARG A 20 -11.28 11.03 -16.40
N HIS A 21 -10.10 11.04 -15.81
CA HIS A 21 -9.90 11.46 -14.42
C HIS A 21 -8.62 12.27 -14.27
N ILE A 22 -8.54 13.03 -13.18
CA ILE A 22 -7.30 13.63 -12.67
C ILE A 22 -7.13 13.12 -11.24
N LEU A 23 -6.06 12.38 -10.99
CA LEU A 23 -5.66 11.97 -9.65
C LEU A 23 -4.53 12.89 -9.18
N ILE A 24 -4.68 13.45 -8.00
CA ILE A 24 -3.64 14.27 -7.35
C ILE A 24 -3.16 13.52 -6.12
N ARG A 25 -1.85 13.35 -6.00
CA ARG A 25 -1.19 12.81 -4.81
C ARG A 25 -0.24 13.86 -4.26
N ARG A 26 -0.20 13.97 -2.94
CA ARG A 26 0.70 14.89 -2.26
C ARG A 26 1.45 14.17 -1.16
N GLY A 27 2.77 14.31 -1.12
CA GLY A 27 3.58 13.96 0.03
C GLY A 27 3.30 14.95 1.17
N PHE A 28 2.92 14.43 2.32
CA PHE A 28 2.53 15.27 3.45
C PHE A 28 3.74 15.99 4.06
N ALA A 29 4.84 15.27 4.27
CA ALA A 29 6.06 15.79 4.87
C ALA A 29 6.92 16.56 3.85
N THR A 30 6.95 16.11 2.59
CA THR A 30 7.80 16.71 1.55
C THR A 30 7.13 17.87 0.82
N GLY A 31 5.80 17.87 0.76
CA GLY A 31 5.03 18.83 -0.03
C GLY A 31 5.03 18.55 -1.53
N GLU A 32 5.72 17.50 -1.99
CA GLU A 32 5.75 17.11 -3.40
C GLU A 32 4.36 16.74 -3.92
N VAL A 33 4.06 17.14 -5.15
CA VAL A 33 2.76 16.88 -5.78
C VAL A 33 2.93 16.10 -7.07
N MET A 34 2.20 14.99 -7.19
CA MET A 34 2.02 14.23 -8.41
C MET A 34 0.65 14.51 -9.00
N VAL A 35 0.60 14.79 -10.29
CA VAL A 35 -0.64 14.83 -11.08
C VAL A 35 -0.67 13.65 -12.04
N VAL A 36 -1.72 12.84 -11.96
CA VAL A 36 -1.96 11.74 -12.91
C VAL A 36 -3.15 12.13 -13.78
N LEU A 37 -2.89 12.32 -15.07
CA LEU A 37 -3.93 12.52 -16.09
C LEU A 37 -4.35 11.14 -16.60
N VAL A 38 -5.58 10.74 -16.31
CA VAL A 38 -6.13 9.47 -16.81
C VAL A 38 -6.89 9.76 -18.09
N ALA A 39 -6.43 9.19 -19.20
CA ALA A 39 -6.96 9.44 -20.52
C ALA A 39 -7.29 8.13 -21.25
N VAL A 40 -8.22 8.19 -22.21
CA VAL A 40 -8.60 7.02 -23.04
C VAL A 40 -7.57 6.73 -24.12
N SER A 41 -6.64 7.64 -24.40
CA SER A 41 -5.65 7.52 -25.47
C SER A 41 -4.32 8.15 -25.06
N PRO A 42 -3.18 7.60 -25.51
CA PRO A 42 -1.86 8.17 -25.24
C PRO A 42 -1.56 9.45 -26.04
N ILE A 43 -2.45 9.84 -26.98
CA ILE A 43 -2.22 10.97 -27.87
C ILE A 43 -2.64 12.27 -27.16
N PHE A 44 -1.63 13.04 -26.77
CA PHE A 44 -1.82 14.35 -26.15
C PHE A 44 -1.13 15.43 -27.02
N LYS A 45 -1.84 15.95 -28.03
CA LYS A 45 -1.28 16.86 -29.05
C LYS A 45 -0.66 18.13 -28.48
N LEU A 46 -1.25 18.71 -27.44
CA LEU A 46 -0.79 19.96 -26.82
C LEU A 46 -0.07 19.72 -25.48
N GLN A 47 0.55 18.55 -25.30
CA GLN A 47 1.21 18.15 -24.04
C GLN A 47 2.24 19.19 -23.56
N LYS A 48 3.18 19.61 -24.41
CA LYS A 48 4.25 20.54 -24.02
C LYS A 48 3.74 21.89 -23.53
N PRO A 49 2.88 22.62 -24.29
CA PRO A 49 2.36 23.91 -23.84
C PRO A 49 1.42 23.77 -22.63
N PHE A 50 0.66 22.67 -22.52
CA PHE A 50 -0.15 22.37 -21.34
C PHE A 50 0.71 22.21 -20.10
N LEU A 51 1.76 21.37 -20.15
CA LEU A 51 2.69 21.17 -19.04
C LEU A 51 3.37 22.47 -18.62
N LYS A 52 3.87 23.24 -19.59
CA LYS A 52 4.49 24.54 -19.29
C LYS A 52 3.55 25.41 -18.45
N LYS A 53 2.31 25.59 -18.90
CA LYS A 53 1.33 26.43 -18.20
C LYS A 53 0.88 25.84 -16.87
N LEU A 54 0.77 24.50 -16.78
CA LEU A 54 0.43 23.82 -15.53
C LEU A 54 1.51 24.09 -14.45
N LEU A 55 2.77 23.89 -14.81
CA LEU A 55 3.90 24.07 -13.89
C LEU A 55 4.19 25.52 -13.53
N GLU A 56 3.91 26.47 -14.45
CA GLU A 56 3.97 27.91 -14.15
C GLU A 56 2.93 28.32 -13.09
N LYS A 57 1.74 27.69 -13.11
CA LYS A 57 0.68 27.96 -12.14
C LYS A 57 0.81 27.18 -10.83
N HIS A 58 1.43 26.02 -10.89
CA HIS A 58 1.55 25.05 -9.81
C HIS A 58 2.98 24.54 -9.71
N PRO A 59 3.91 25.38 -9.20
CA PRO A 59 5.34 25.02 -9.07
C PRO A 59 5.59 23.89 -8.07
N GLU A 60 4.62 23.60 -7.20
CA GLU A 60 4.64 22.48 -6.26
C GLU A 60 4.52 21.10 -6.95
N ILE A 61 4.11 21.05 -8.23
CA ILE A 61 4.02 19.81 -8.98
C ILE A 61 5.42 19.33 -9.36
N THR A 62 5.84 18.21 -8.76
CA THR A 62 7.16 17.61 -9.02
C THR A 62 7.12 16.55 -10.11
N THR A 63 5.96 15.97 -10.39
CA THR A 63 5.81 14.96 -11.45
C THR A 63 4.40 14.92 -12.04
N VAL A 64 4.33 14.62 -13.35
CA VAL A 64 3.06 14.42 -14.07
C VAL A 64 3.13 13.09 -14.83
N VAL A 65 2.13 12.27 -14.63
CA VAL A 65 1.98 10.96 -15.28
C VAL A 65 0.75 10.98 -16.18
N LEU A 66 0.87 10.47 -17.38
CA LEU A 66 -0.24 10.16 -18.27
C LEU A 66 -0.56 8.67 -18.14
N ASN A 67 -1.67 8.35 -17.52
CA ASN A 67 -2.18 6.98 -17.40
C ASN A 67 -3.25 6.74 -18.47
N ILE A 68 -3.18 5.58 -19.14
CA ILE A 68 -4.07 5.24 -20.23
C ILE A 68 -5.08 4.21 -19.74
N ASN A 69 -6.34 4.62 -19.66
CA ASN A 69 -7.46 3.75 -19.32
C ASN A 69 -8.59 3.91 -20.35
N ASP A 70 -8.60 3.02 -21.33
CA ASP A 70 -9.59 2.89 -22.40
C ASP A 70 -10.74 1.93 -22.06
N ARG A 71 -10.77 1.39 -20.83
CA ARG A 71 -11.79 0.43 -20.37
C ARG A 71 -12.94 1.13 -19.69
N PHE A 72 -14.16 0.72 -19.98
CA PHE A 72 -15.33 1.12 -19.19
C PHE A 72 -15.36 0.40 -17.84
N GLY A 73 -15.87 1.08 -16.81
CA GLY A 73 -16.04 0.49 -15.48
C GLY A 73 -15.43 1.34 -14.34
N PRO A 74 -15.51 0.86 -13.09
CA PRO A 74 -15.17 1.65 -11.90
C PRO A 74 -13.65 1.81 -11.67
N VAL A 75 -12.82 1.08 -12.40
CA VAL A 75 -11.36 1.14 -12.25
C VAL A 75 -10.83 2.46 -12.82
N ILE A 76 -10.24 3.28 -11.98
CA ILE A 76 -9.75 4.62 -12.36
C ILE A 76 -8.47 4.51 -13.20
N LEU A 77 -7.46 3.76 -12.73
CA LEU A 77 -6.15 3.69 -13.38
C LEU A 77 -6.05 2.50 -14.32
N GLY A 78 -5.60 2.75 -15.55
CA GLY A 78 -5.25 1.71 -16.50
C GLY A 78 -3.87 1.08 -16.19
N VAL A 79 -3.54 0.03 -16.94
CA VAL A 79 -2.26 -0.70 -16.77
C VAL A 79 -1.07 -0.01 -17.46
N ARG A 80 -1.33 0.85 -18.44
CA ARG A 80 -0.29 1.56 -19.21
C ARG A 80 -0.16 2.99 -18.73
N GLU A 81 1.07 3.44 -18.52
CA GLU A 81 1.34 4.83 -18.16
C GLU A 81 2.64 5.34 -18.79
N LYS A 82 2.76 6.64 -18.86
CA LYS A 82 3.92 7.36 -19.34
C LYS A 82 4.19 8.56 -18.43
N VAL A 83 5.39 8.66 -17.91
CA VAL A 83 5.86 9.87 -17.23
C VAL A 83 6.03 10.96 -18.30
N ILE A 84 5.33 12.08 -18.14
CA ILE A 84 5.37 13.20 -19.06
C ILE A 84 6.09 14.42 -18.49
N TYR A 85 6.34 14.43 -17.18
CA TYR A 85 7.18 15.37 -16.47
C TYR A 85 7.67 14.77 -15.13
N GLY A 86 8.91 15.10 -14.74
CA GLY A 86 9.50 14.69 -13.45
C GLY A 86 9.91 13.23 -13.39
N SER A 87 9.94 12.69 -12.17
CA SER A 87 10.45 11.34 -11.86
C SER A 87 9.44 10.20 -12.10
N GLY A 88 8.14 10.50 -12.15
CA GLY A 88 7.05 9.51 -12.17
C GLY A 88 6.64 9.03 -10.77
N TYR A 89 7.23 9.57 -9.73
CA TYR A 89 6.89 9.30 -8.33
C TYR A 89 7.05 10.58 -7.49
N ILE A 90 6.47 10.57 -6.31
CA ILE A 90 6.74 11.52 -5.24
C ILE A 90 7.34 10.80 -4.05
N GLU A 91 8.01 11.53 -3.16
CA GLU A 91 8.47 11.00 -1.89
C GLU A 91 7.65 11.56 -0.73
N ASP A 92 7.53 10.77 0.33
CA ASP A 92 6.98 11.20 1.60
C ASP A 92 7.76 10.57 2.76
N VAL A 93 7.54 11.06 3.98
CA VAL A 93 8.16 10.51 5.19
C VAL A 93 7.06 9.95 6.10
N LEU A 94 7.24 8.72 6.55
CA LEU A 94 6.33 8.03 7.46
C LEU A 94 7.15 7.18 8.45
N CYS A 95 6.87 7.28 9.75
CA CYS A 95 7.62 6.58 10.80
C CYS A 95 9.15 6.77 10.69
N GLY A 96 9.60 7.96 10.30
CA GLY A 96 11.02 8.28 10.14
C GLY A 96 11.70 7.68 8.91
N LYS A 97 10.98 6.97 8.04
CA LYS A 97 11.48 6.41 6.78
C LYS A 97 10.94 7.19 5.58
N ARG A 98 11.77 7.32 4.53
CA ARG A 98 11.34 7.91 3.25
C ARG A 98 10.72 6.84 2.36
N PHE A 99 9.60 7.19 1.75
CA PHE A 99 8.87 6.30 0.84
C PHE A 99 8.68 6.96 -0.52
N ARG A 100 9.12 6.28 -1.54
CA ARG A 100 8.79 6.55 -2.91
C ARG A 100 7.38 6.01 -3.18
N ILE A 101 6.54 6.85 -3.76
CA ILE A 101 5.12 6.58 -4.01
C ILE A 101 4.86 6.78 -5.49
N SER A 102 4.63 5.71 -6.24
CA SER A 102 4.27 5.78 -7.66
C SER A 102 2.77 6.02 -7.84
N SER A 103 2.34 6.28 -9.09
CA SER A 103 0.94 6.60 -9.41
C SER A 103 -0.04 5.51 -8.98
N ARG A 104 0.37 4.24 -9.03
CA ARG A 104 -0.46 3.05 -8.80
C ARG A 104 -0.24 2.40 -7.43
N SER A 105 0.73 2.86 -6.66
CA SER A 105 1.00 2.32 -5.33
C SER A 105 -0.07 2.75 -4.33
N PHE A 106 -0.48 1.82 -3.49
CA PHE A 106 -1.27 2.18 -2.31
C PHE A 106 -0.37 2.89 -1.29
N TYR A 107 -0.86 3.97 -0.73
CA TYR A 107 -0.27 4.68 0.39
C TYR A 107 -1.38 5.31 1.22
N GLN A 108 -1.30 5.22 2.52
CA GLN A 108 -2.32 5.71 3.44
C GLN A 108 -2.50 7.23 3.32
N ILE A 109 -3.75 7.68 3.28
CA ILE A 109 -4.08 9.08 3.00
C ILE A 109 -3.99 10.02 4.21
N ASN A 110 -3.92 9.47 5.43
CA ASN A 110 -3.78 10.22 6.68
C ASN A 110 -2.47 9.84 7.37
N PRO A 111 -1.33 10.47 7.03
CA PRO A 111 -0.02 10.08 7.55
C PRO A 111 0.08 10.16 9.07
N VAL A 112 -0.55 11.17 9.68
CA VAL A 112 -0.53 11.36 11.15
C VAL A 112 -1.19 10.17 11.88
N GLN A 113 -2.33 9.69 11.38
CA GLN A 113 -2.98 8.52 11.97
C GLN A 113 -2.30 7.22 11.55
N THR A 114 -1.71 7.16 10.36
CA THR A 114 -0.93 6.02 9.91
C THR A 114 0.28 5.77 10.79
N GLU A 115 0.99 6.81 11.21
CA GLU A 115 2.11 6.68 12.17
C GLU A 115 1.64 6.09 13.51
N LYS A 116 0.47 6.51 14.02
CA LYS A 116 -0.12 5.93 15.23
C LYS A 116 -0.51 4.47 15.03
N LEU A 117 -1.12 4.15 13.87
CA LEU A 117 -1.52 2.79 13.51
C LEU A 117 -0.31 1.85 13.46
N TYR A 118 0.75 2.27 12.74
CA TYR A 118 1.95 1.45 12.58
C TYR A 118 2.77 1.38 13.87
N SER A 119 2.87 2.45 14.65
CA SER A 119 3.49 2.41 15.96
C SER A 119 2.78 1.42 16.88
N ALA A 120 1.45 1.47 16.95
CA ALA A 120 0.67 0.52 17.73
C ALA A 120 0.90 -0.93 17.27
N ALA A 121 0.91 -1.18 15.96
CA ALA A 121 1.16 -2.51 15.41
C ALA A 121 2.57 -3.03 15.75
N ILE A 122 3.61 -2.20 15.59
CA ILE A 122 5.00 -2.55 15.86
C ILE A 122 5.24 -2.76 17.36
N ASP A 123 4.64 -1.94 18.22
CA ASP A 123 4.75 -2.09 19.66
C ASP A 123 4.04 -3.36 20.15
N LEU A 124 2.86 -3.67 19.60
CA LEU A 124 2.15 -4.92 19.90
C LEU A 124 2.90 -6.16 19.38
N ALA A 125 3.65 -6.05 18.31
CA ALA A 125 4.51 -7.13 17.83
C ALA A 125 5.61 -7.48 18.84
N GLY A 126 6.06 -6.53 19.67
CA GLY A 126 7.04 -6.75 20.73
C GLY A 126 8.38 -7.27 20.18
N LEU A 127 8.88 -6.64 19.13
CA LEU A 127 10.13 -6.98 18.45
C LEU A 127 11.34 -6.71 19.37
N THR A 128 12.31 -7.63 19.40
CA THR A 128 13.52 -7.57 20.24
C THR A 128 14.83 -7.52 19.42
N GLY A 129 14.74 -7.54 18.09
CA GLY A 129 15.89 -7.61 17.19
C GLY A 129 16.27 -9.05 16.77
N ASN A 130 15.58 -10.07 17.28
CA ASN A 130 15.89 -11.47 17.00
C ASN A 130 14.86 -12.14 16.07
N GLU A 131 13.74 -11.48 15.80
CA GLU A 131 12.61 -12.08 15.12
C GLU A 131 12.76 -12.02 13.60
N THR A 132 12.35 -13.10 12.93
CA THR A 132 11.99 -13.13 11.53
C THR A 132 10.53 -12.74 11.40
N VAL A 133 10.30 -11.63 10.70
CA VAL A 133 8.98 -11.05 10.46
C VAL A 133 8.52 -11.34 9.05
N LEU A 134 7.29 -11.77 8.88
CA LEU A 134 6.59 -11.78 7.60
C LEU A 134 5.62 -10.57 7.57
N ASP A 135 5.77 -9.72 6.56
CA ASP A 135 4.84 -8.64 6.23
C ASP A 135 4.01 -9.09 5.02
N ALA A 136 2.87 -9.72 5.31
CA ALA A 136 1.95 -10.21 4.30
C ALA A 136 1.06 -9.06 3.82
N TYR A 137 0.87 -8.95 2.51
CA TYR A 137 0.22 -7.82 1.83
C TYR A 137 1.02 -6.51 1.98
N CYS A 138 2.35 -6.57 1.84
CA CYS A 138 3.25 -5.50 2.27
C CYS A 138 3.16 -4.20 1.46
N GLY A 139 2.47 -4.18 0.32
CA GLY A 139 2.39 -3.00 -0.54
C GLY A 139 3.78 -2.48 -0.93
N ILE A 140 4.03 -1.20 -0.71
CA ILE A 140 5.34 -0.56 -0.93
C ILE A 140 6.31 -0.73 0.27
N GLY A 141 5.99 -1.66 1.18
CA GLY A 141 6.83 -2.03 2.32
C GLY A 141 6.71 -1.12 3.54
N THR A 142 5.63 -0.38 3.68
CA THR A 142 5.51 0.64 4.75
C THR A 142 5.60 0.06 6.15
N ILE A 143 4.90 -1.03 6.45
CA ILE A 143 4.92 -1.67 7.77
C ILE A 143 6.27 -2.35 8.01
N GLY A 144 6.69 -3.20 7.06
CA GLY A 144 7.93 -3.97 7.20
C GLY A 144 9.17 -3.09 7.33
N LEU A 145 9.28 -2.01 6.53
CA LEU A 145 10.40 -1.07 6.63
C LEU A 145 10.38 -0.27 7.93
N SER A 146 9.19 0.12 8.41
CA SER A 146 9.06 0.79 9.71
C SER A 146 9.43 -0.12 10.88
N ALA A 147 9.20 -1.43 10.75
CA ALA A 147 9.56 -2.43 11.77
C ALA A 147 11.04 -2.88 11.68
N SER A 148 11.73 -2.60 10.57
CA SER A 148 13.03 -3.18 10.25
C SER A 148 14.13 -2.93 11.28
N ASP A 149 14.12 -1.75 11.92
CA ASP A 149 15.13 -1.39 12.93
C ASP A 149 15.01 -2.24 14.22
N LYS A 150 13.85 -2.85 14.45
CA LYS A 150 13.55 -3.67 15.62
C LYS A 150 13.49 -5.18 15.30
N ALA A 151 13.67 -5.58 14.04
CA ALA A 151 13.59 -6.96 13.58
C ALA A 151 14.97 -7.49 13.14
N LYS A 152 15.21 -8.81 13.32
CA LYS A 152 16.38 -9.47 12.72
C LYS A 152 16.30 -9.41 11.19
N GLN A 153 15.14 -9.75 10.64
CA GLN A 153 14.86 -9.70 9.22
C GLN A 153 13.36 -9.55 8.97
N VAL A 154 13.02 -8.94 7.84
CA VAL A 154 11.65 -8.80 7.36
C VAL A 154 11.53 -9.38 5.96
N ILE A 155 10.49 -10.17 5.74
CA ILE A 155 10.12 -10.72 4.45
C ILE A 155 8.78 -10.12 4.06
N GLY A 156 8.74 -9.32 2.98
CA GLY A 156 7.52 -8.72 2.47
C GLY A 156 6.99 -9.50 1.26
N VAL A 157 5.68 -9.74 1.23
CA VAL A 157 4.99 -10.41 0.12
C VAL A 157 3.85 -9.53 -0.38
N GLU A 158 3.82 -9.30 -1.70
CA GLU A 158 2.81 -8.45 -2.34
C GLU A 158 2.54 -8.96 -3.75
N ILE A 159 1.27 -9.00 -4.13
CA ILE A 159 0.85 -9.50 -5.46
C ILE A 159 1.16 -8.49 -6.58
N ASN A 160 1.16 -7.20 -6.26
CA ASN A 160 1.41 -6.13 -7.21
C ASN A 160 2.92 -5.94 -7.42
N ARG A 161 3.41 -6.30 -8.60
CA ARG A 161 4.83 -6.16 -8.98
C ARG A 161 5.34 -4.72 -8.87
N ASP A 162 4.53 -3.71 -9.20
CA ASP A 162 4.95 -2.31 -9.13
C ASP A 162 5.15 -1.88 -7.68
N ALA A 163 4.27 -2.31 -6.78
CA ALA A 163 4.42 -2.07 -5.36
C ALA A 163 5.66 -2.77 -4.77
N VAL A 164 5.98 -3.99 -5.18
CA VAL A 164 7.22 -4.68 -4.79
C VAL A 164 8.46 -3.94 -5.29
N ASN A 165 8.44 -3.43 -6.52
CA ASN A 165 9.54 -2.62 -7.05
C ASN A 165 9.73 -1.33 -6.23
N ASP A 166 8.64 -0.68 -5.85
CA ASP A 166 8.69 0.48 -4.95
C ASP A 166 9.20 0.08 -3.55
N ALA A 167 8.78 -1.07 -2.99
CA ALA A 167 9.28 -1.56 -1.69
C ALA A 167 10.80 -1.80 -1.70
N ILE A 168 11.32 -2.41 -2.76
CA ILE A 168 12.77 -2.62 -2.95
C ILE A 168 13.50 -1.27 -3.08
N ALA A 169 12.94 -0.32 -3.83
CA ALA A 169 13.50 1.02 -3.95
C ALA A 169 13.48 1.75 -2.60
N ASN A 170 12.42 1.61 -1.83
CA ASN A 170 12.25 2.19 -0.50
C ASN A 170 13.26 1.61 0.52
N ALA A 171 13.50 0.30 0.48
CA ALA A 171 14.55 -0.31 1.30
C ALA A 171 15.93 0.29 1.00
N ARG A 172 16.28 0.44 -0.29
CA ARG A 172 17.53 1.05 -0.72
C ARG A 172 17.63 2.53 -0.32
N LEU A 173 16.55 3.29 -0.52
CA LEU A 173 16.46 4.71 -0.18
C LEU A 173 16.74 4.96 1.31
N ASN A 174 16.33 4.04 2.18
CA ASN A 174 16.53 4.12 3.62
C ASN A 174 17.78 3.35 4.12
N GLY A 175 18.59 2.78 3.24
CA GLY A 175 19.75 1.99 3.63
C GLY A 175 19.43 0.70 4.39
N VAL A 176 18.18 0.22 4.33
CA VAL A 176 17.71 -0.98 5.02
C VAL A 176 18.22 -2.23 4.29
N LYS A 177 18.94 -3.10 5.00
CA LYS A 177 19.60 -4.28 4.44
C LYS A 177 18.98 -5.62 4.88
N ASN A 178 18.09 -5.58 5.85
CA ASN A 178 17.44 -6.76 6.43
C ASN A 178 15.97 -6.93 6.00
N CYS A 179 15.57 -6.30 4.90
CA CYS A 179 14.25 -6.47 4.30
C CYS A 179 14.36 -7.05 2.89
N TRP A 180 13.57 -8.07 2.60
CA TRP A 180 13.45 -8.70 1.28
C TRP A 180 11.99 -8.68 0.84
N PHE A 181 11.74 -8.29 -0.39
CA PHE A 181 10.39 -8.18 -0.95
C PHE A 181 10.25 -9.08 -2.16
N THR A 182 9.13 -9.82 -2.22
CA THR A 182 8.83 -10.74 -3.31
C THR A 182 7.44 -10.54 -3.88
N VAL A 183 7.32 -10.71 -5.19
CA VAL A 183 6.03 -10.70 -5.88
C VAL A 183 5.37 -12.06 -5.70
N GLY A 184 4.22 -12.08 -5.06
CA GLY A 184 3.47 -13.31 -4.85
C GLY A 184 2.11 -13.09 -4.22
N ASP A 185 1.25 -14.07 -4.38
CA ASP A 185 0.00 -14.18 -3.63
C ASP A 185 0.33 -14.62 -2.21
N ALA A 186 -0.16 -13.88 -1.21
CA ALA A 186 0.16 -14.11 0.20
C ALA A 186 -0.25 -15.51 0.67
N GLY A 187 -1.41 -16.02 0.21
CA GLY A 187 -1.88 -17.35 0.54
C GLY A 187 -0.97 -18.47 0.01
N LYS A 188 -0.55 -18.35 -1.26
CA LYS A 188 0.39 -19.32 -1.88
C LYS A 188 1.76 -19.25 -1.22
N TYR A 189 2.25 -18.05 -0.93
CA TYR A 189 3.54 -17.88 -0.27
C TYR A 189 3.55 -18.51 1.12
N MET A 190 2.49 -18.27 1.89
CA MET A 190 2.31 -18.85 3.23
C MET A 190 2.18 -20.36 3.18
N GLU A 191 1.48 -20.91 2.17
CA GLU A 191 1.37 -22.36 1.92
C GLU A 191 2.75 -22.97 1.63
N GLN A 192 3.56 -22.32 0.81
CA GLN A 192 4.93 -22.76 0.53
C GLN A 192 5.81 -22.73 1.78
N MET A 193 5.75 -21.66 2.57
CA MET A 193 6.48 -21.59 3.85
C MET A 193 6.09 -22.75 4.79
N ALA A 194 4.80 -23.06 4.88
CA ALA A 194 4.32 -24.18 5.68
C ALA A 194 4.86 -25.53 5.17
N ALA A 195 4.88 -25.74 3.85
CA ALA A 195 5.43 -26.96 3.22
C ALA A 195 6.93 -27.09 3.47
N ASP A 196 7.68 -25.99 3.36
CA ASP A 196 9.13 -25.93 3.57
C ASP A 196 9.51 -25.92 5.06
N LYS A 197 8.52 -25.95 5.96
CA LYS A 197 8.70 -25.85 7.43
C LYS A 197 9.45 -24.57 7.86
N VAL A 198 9.35 -23.53 7.06
CA VAL A 198 9.86 -22.19 7.40
C VAL A 198 8.84 -21.50 8.29
N LYS A 199 9.28 -21.02 9.45
CA LYS A 199 8.40 -20.40 10.46
C LYS A 199 8.85 -18.97 10.71
N PRO A 200 8.04 -17.97 10.32
CA PRO A 200 8.26 -16.62 10.81
C PRO A 200 7.93 -16.57 12.31
N ASP A 201 8.66 -15.75 13.07
CA ASP A 201 8.35 -15.54 14.50
C ASP A 201 7.08 -14.69 14.64
N ILE A 202 6.94 -13.70 13.79
CA ILE A 202 5.84 -12.72 13.80
C ILE A 202 5.32 -12.52 12.39
N VAL A 203 3.99 -12.40 12.26
CA VAL A 203 3.32 -12.07 11.01
C VAL A 203 2.54 -10.78 11.19
N PHE A 204 2.88 -9.74 10.41
CA PHE A 204 1.99 -8.63 10.12
C PHE A 204 1.10 -9.02 8.94
N MET A 205 -0.19 -8.76 9.06
CA MET A 205 -1.15 -8.92 7.97
C MET A 205 -2.06 -7.70 7.90
N ASP A 206 -2.12 -7.09 6.71
CA ASP A 206 -2.97 -5.94 6.38
C ASP A 206 -3.70 -6.24 5.06
N PRO A 207 -4.64 -7.21 5.08
CA PRO A 207 -5.32 -7.66 3.88
C PRO A 207 -6.30 -6.60 3.34
N PRO A 208 -6.76 -6.74 2.08
CA PRO A 208 -7.80 -5.88 1.54
C PRO A 208 -9.12 -6.02 2.33
N ARG A 209 -10.11 -5.14 2.05
CA ARG A 209 -11.41 -5.11 2.73
C ARG A 209 -12.16 -6.45 2.80
N ALA A 210 -11.86 -7.38 1.91
CA ALA A 210 -12.45 -8.72 1.91
C ALA A 210 -11.90 -9.64 3.03
N GLY A 211 -10.85 -9.20 3.73
CA GLY A 211 -10.11 -10.03 4.69
C GLY A 211 -9.14 -10.97 4.00
N SER A 212 -8.57 -11.90 4.76
CA SER A 212 -7.68 -12.94 4.23
C SER A 212 -8.46 -14.14 3.70
N ASP A 213 -7.89 -14.85 2.76
CA ASP A 213 -8.48 -16.07 2.23
C ASP A 213 -8.21 -17.29 3.15
N GLU A 214 -8.98 -18.35 2.96
CA GLU A 214 -8.89 -19.59 3.73
C GLU A 214 -7.50 -20.24 3.59
N ARG A 215 -6.89 -20.17 2.41
CA ARG A 215 -5.55 -20.71 2.13
C ARG A 215 -4.51 -20.02 3.01
N PHE A 216 -4.55 -18.69 3.07
CA PHE A 216 -3.64 -17.92 3.91
C PHE A 216 -3.82 -18.27 5.39
N LEU A 217 -5.06 -18.22 5.90
CA LEU A 217 -5.34 -18.49 7.31
C LEU A 217 -4.98 -19.92 7.73
N SER A 218 -5.32 -20.93 6.93
CA SER A 218 -4.98 -22.32 7.21
C SER A 218 -3.47 -22.58 7.19
N SER A 219 -2.74 -21.92 6.28
CA SER A 219 -1.29 -22.04 6.18
C SER A 219 -0.59 -21.29 7.32
N LEU A 220 -1.12 -20.14 7.73
CA LEU A 220 -0.67 -19.37 8.89
C LEU A 220 -0.75 -20.22 10.17
N LEU A 221 -1.86 -20.93 10.36
CA LEU A 221 -2.02 -21.89 11.48
C LEU A 221 -0.99 -23.03 11.44
N LYS A 222 -0.62 -23.54 10.25
CA LYS A 222 0.43 -24.56 10.11
C LYS A 222 1.83 -24.02 10.41
N CYS A 223 2.12 -22.78 10.03
CA CYS A 223 3.39 -22.13 10.33
C CYS A 223 3.55 -21.79 11.83
N THR A 224 2.46 -21.64 12.55
CA THR A 224 2.45 -21.38 14.00
C THR A 224 3.37 -20.22 14.45
N PRO A 225 3.30 -19.01 13.85
CA PRO A 225 4.08 -17.88 14.36
C PRO A 225 3.74 -17.59 15.81
N LYS A 226 4.73 -17.09 16.57
CA LYS A 226 4.54 -16.76 17.99
C LYS A 226 3.49 -15.67 18.20
N ARG A 227 3.44 -14.71 17.26
CA ARG A 227 2.49 -13.58 17.28
C ARG A 227 2.00 -13.27 15.88
N ILE A 228 0.75 -12.82 15.84
CA ILE A 228 0.10 -12.29 14.64
C ILE A 228 -0.38 -10.88 15.00
N VAL A 229 -0.03 -9.91 14.17
CA VAL A 229 -0.54 -8.54 14.26
C VAL A 229 -1.39 -8.30 13.02
N TYR A 230 -2.69 -8.24 13.22
CA TYR A 230 -3.69 -8.10 12.17
C TYR A 230 -4.23 -6.67 12.15
N ILE A 231 -3.94 -5.93 11.10
CA ILE A 231 -4.44 -4.59 10.81
C ILE A 231 -5.60 -4.73 9.83
N SER A 232 -6.72 -4.05 10.05
CA SER A 232 -7.86 -4.12 9.13
C SER A 232 -8.68 -2.84 9.14
N CYS A 233 -9.11 -2.44 7.95
CA CYS A 233 -10.10 -1.39 7.72
C CYS A 233 -11.55 -1.90 7.72
N ASN A 234 -11.77 -3.21 7.94
CA ASN A 234 -13.09 -3.83 7.97
C ASN A 234 -13.19 -4.80 9.15
N ILE A 235 -13.90 -4.38 10.19
CA ILE A 235 -14.06 -5.15 11.43
C ILE A 235 -14.87 -6.44 11.26
N ASP A 236 -15.79 -6.50 10.29
CA ASP A 236 -16.63 -7.69 10.07
C ASP A 236 -15.79 -8.83 9.48
N THR A 237 -14.97 -8.53 8.46
CA THR A 237 -14.07 -9.52 7.87
C THR A 237 -12.94 -9.87 8.82
N GLN A 238 -12.42 -8.90 9.60
CA GLN A 238 -11.45 -9.15 10.64
C GLN A 238 -12.01 -10.13 11.70
N ARG A 239 -13.26 -9.93 12.16
CA ARG A 239 -13.90 -10.83 13.11
C ARG A 239 -13.97 -12.25 12.56
N ARG A 240 -14.45 -12.42 11.31
CA ARG A 240 -14.50 -13.73 10.64
C ARG A 240 -13.15 -14.44 10.65
N ASP A 241 -12.09 -13.72 10.29
CA ASP A 241 -10.73 -14.27 10.23
C ASP A 241 -10.20 -14.59 11.63
N LEU A 242 -10.54 -13.75 12.62
CA LEU A 242 -10.19 -13.99 14.03
C LEU A 242 -10.82 -15.26 14.57
N ASP A 243 -12.08 -15.57 14.22
CA ASP A 243 -12.76 -16.80 14.64
C ASP A 243 -11.96 -18.05 14.19
N VAL A 244 -11.40 -18.02 12.97
CA VAL A 244 -10.51 -19.09 12.45
C VAL A 244 -9.21 -19.18 13.26
N LEU A 245 -8.55 -18.06 13.52
CA LEU A 245 -7.28 -18.03 14.24
C LEU A 245 -7.44 -18.44 15.71
N LEU A 246 -8.51 -18.03 16.36
CA LEU A 246 -8.82 -18.40 17.76
C LEU A 246 -9.14 -19.90 17.85
N SER A 247 -9.92 -20.44 16.91
CA SER A 247 -10.19 -21.89 16.83
C SER A 247 -8.93 -22.70 16.57
N GLY A 248 -7.91 -22.09 15.91
CA GLY A 248 -6.59 -22.66 15.66
C GLY A 248 -5.60 -22.57 16.83
N GLY A 249 -6.07 -22.14 18.02
CA GLY A 249 -5.25 -22.14 19.26
C GLY A 249 -4.59 -20.81 19.59
N TYR A 250 -4.79 -19.76 18.80
CA TYR A 250 -4.32 -18.43 19.18
C TYR A 250 -5.20 -17.81 20.25
N LYS A 251 -4.63 -16.92 21.06
CA LYS A 251 -5.36 -16.11 22.03
C LYS A 251 -5.30 -14.64 21.64
N LEU A 252 -6.44 -13.98 21.64
CA LEU A 252 -6.55 -12.54 21.53
C LEU A 252 -5.91 -11.87 22.76
N ARG A 253 -4.94 -11.00 22.53
CA ARG A 253 -4.22 -10.29 23.60
C ARG A 253 -4.57 -8.82 23.68
N ARG A 254 -4.73 -8.19 22.51
CA ARG A 254 -5.00 -6.75 22.45
C ARG A 254 -5.84 -6.43 21.21
N ILE A 255 -6.72 -5.47 21.40
CA ILE A 255 -7.46 -4.78 20.33
C ILE A 255 -7.16 -3.29 20.49
N GLN A 256 -6.72 -2.66 19.41
CA GLN A 256 -6.41 -1.24 19.38
C GLN A 256 -7.06 -0.60 18.17
N PRO A 257 -8.21 0.08 18.34
CA PRO A 257 -8.82 0.86 17.25
C PRO A 257 -8.03 2.15 17.01
N VAL A 258 -8.02 2.60 15.76
CA VAL A 258 -7.40 3.85 15.31
C VAL A 258 -8.35 4.57 14.38
N ASP A 259 -8.71 5.80 14.71
CA ASP A 259 -9.55 6.65 13.87
C ASP A 259 -8.75 7.23 12.70
N MET A 260 -8.65 6.44 11.62
CA MET A 260 -7.93 6.79 10.40
C MET A 260 -8.70 7.84 9.58
N PHE A 261 -10.02 7.82 9.64
CA PHE A 261 -10.91 8.62 8.80
C PHE A 261 -11.92 9.40 9.68
N PRO A 262 -11.45 10.43 10.42
CA PRO A 262 -12.31 11.23 11.30
C PRO A 262 -13.56 11.73 10.58
N TYR A 263 -14.67 11.78 11.31
CA TYR A 263 -16.01 12.15 10.80
C TYR A 263 -16.64 11.15 9.82
N THR A 264 -16.12 9.94 9.73
CA THR A 264 -16.75 8.83 9.01
C THR A 264 -17.02 7.66 9.97
N GLU A 265 -17.76 6.66 9.52
CA GLU A 265 -17.98 5.42 10.26
C GLU A 265 -16.81 4.41 10.15
N HIS A 266 -15.81 4.73 9.33
CA HIS A 266 -14.69 3.85 9.06
C HIS A 266 -13.62 3.95 10.15
N ILE A 267 -13.24 2.82 10.71
CA ILE A 267 -12.20 2.69 11.70
C ILE A 267 -11.19 1.62 11.26
N GLU A 268 -9.92 1.87 11.53
CA GLU A 268 -8.88 0.85 11.44
C GLU A 268 -8.76 0.14 12.79
N CYS A 269 -8.48 -1.13 12.77
CA CYS A 269 -8.32 -1.91 13.99
C CYS A 269 -7.07 -2.77 13.93
N VAL A 270 -6.18 -2.61 14.93
CA VAL A 270 -5.02 -3.47 15.14
C VAL A 270 -5.37 -4.51 16.19
N VAL A 271 -5.22 -5.78 15.84
CA VAL A 271 -5.43 -6.89 16.75
C VAL A 271 -4.13 -7.68 16.91
N MET A 272 -3.72 -7.96 18.13
CA MET A 272 -2.59 -8.84 18.42
C MET A 272 -3.06 -10.15 19.00
N LEU A 273 -2.61 -11.25 18.37
CA LEU A 273 -2.81 -12.61 18.84
C LEU A 273 -1.45 -13.25 19.14
N SER A 274 -1.43 -14.18 20.11
CA SER A 274 -0.26 -15.03 20.38
C SER A 274 -0.67 -16.48 20.58
N LEU A 275 0.23 -17.39 20.24
CA LEU A 275 0.17 -18.74 20.79
C LEU A 275 0.35 -18.68 22.32
N LEU A 276 -0.07 -19.72 23.01
CA LEU A 276 0.10 -19.90 24.46
C LEU A 276 1.56 -19.95 24.87
#